data_4fa3da5d40ce3332bd158790e45fb178
#
_entry.id   4fa3da5d40ce3332bd158790e45fb178
#
_cell.length_a   1.000
_cell.length_b   1.000
_cell.length_c   1.000
_cell.angle_alpha   90.00
_cell.angle_beta   90.00
_cell.angle_gamma   90.00
#
_symmetry.space_group_name_H-M   'P 1'
#
loop_
_entity.id
_entity.type
_entity.pdbx_description
1 polymer ?
#
loop_
_entity_poly.entity_id
_entity_poly.type
_entity_poly.pdbx_seq_one_letter_code
_entity_poly.pdbx_strand_id
1 'polypeptide(L)'
;MDTTRSVGEKEKAKELVLVEWVDIISDDGWVTAEDCHLPTFYTVGWLEYQDDKVLKICNTLDFDDFTEEHKKKEKPIGYAITCFPAGCVVSLSFLNGRKNVA
;
A
#
# COMPACT_ATOMS: atom_id res chain seq x y z
N MET A 1 -22.96 8.59 -8.64
CA MET A 1 -21.59 8.71 -9.13
C MET A 1 -21.22 7.46 -9.90
N ASP A 2 -20.60 7.65 -10.99
CA ASP A 2 -20.18 6.52 -11.80
C ASP A 2 -18.82 6.05 -11.37
N THR A 3 -18.79 5.02 -10.56
CA THR A 3 -17.54 4.49 -10.07
C THR A 3 -16.84 3.60 -11.08
N THR A 4 -17.56 3.14 -12.08
CA THR A 4 -16.95 2.22 -13.02
C THR A 4 -16.03 2.94 -13.99
N ARG A 5 -16.32 4.20 -14.28
CA ARG A 5 -15.51 4.94 -15.20
C ARG A 5 -14.26 5.50 -14.56
N SER A 6 -14.17 5.46 -13.29
CA SER A 6 -13.12 6.16 -12.62
C SER A 6 -11.80 5.41 -12.70
N VAL A 7 -11.22 5.18 -11.59
CA VAL A 7 -9.86 4.68 -11.48
C VAL A 7 -9.68 3.36 -12.20
N GLY A 8 -10.61 2.44 -12.01
CA GLY A 8 -10.43 1.09 -12.50
C GLY A 8 -10.33 0.96 -14.00
N GLU A 9 -10.90 1.89 -14.73
CA GLU A 9 -10.89 1.82 -16.17
C GLU A 9 -9.67 2.47 -16.79
N LYS A 10 -8.94 3.21 -16.01
CA LYS A 10 -7.77 3.88 -16.50
C LYS A 10 -6.56 3.03 -16.23
N GLU A 11 -5.76 2.77 -17.23
CA GLU A 11 -4.57 1.97 -17.04
C GLU A 11 -3.61 2.59 -16.04
N LYS A 12 -3.69 3.89 -15.92
CA LYS A 12 -2.79 4.63 -15.03
C LYS A 12 -3.30 4.69 -13.62
N ALA A 13 -4.48 4.17 -13.39
CA ALA A 13 -5.08 4.24 -12.07
C ALA A 13 -4.34 3.34 -11.10
N LYS A 14 -4.30 3.78 -9.88
CA LYS A 14 -3.63 3.03 -8.84
C LYS A 14 -4.53 1.95 -8.30
N GLU A 15 -3.92 0.89 -7.83
CA GLU A 15 -4.64 -0.25 -7.29
C GLU A 15 -4.78 -0.11 -5.79
N LEU A 16 -5.97 -0.41 -5.30
CA LEU A 16 -6.24 -0.40 -3.88
C LEU A 16 -5.84 -1.76 -3.31
N VAL A 17 -5.03 -1.74 -2.27
CA VAL A 17 -4.45 -2.97 -1.73
C VAL A 17 -4.60 -3.04 -0.22
N LEU A 18 -4.60 -4.27 0.27
CA LEU A 18 -4.51 -4.58 1.69
C LEU A 18 -3.16 -5.23 1.93
N VAL A 19 -2.39 -4.67 2.84
CA VAL A 19 -1.06 -5.16 3.17
C VAL A 19 -1.12 -5.79 4.56
N GLU A 20 -0.77 -7.07 4.63
CA GLU A 20 -0.56 -7.74 5.92
C GLU A 20 0.93 -7.71 6.18
N TRP A 21 1.34 -7.16 7.31
CA TRP A 21 2.76 -6.97 7.57
C TRP A 21 3.06 -7.16 9.04
N VAL A 22 4.32 -7.45 9.34
CA VAL A 22 4.81 -7.62 10.70
C VAL A 22 5.84 -6.56 10.99
N ASP A 23 5.94 -6.19 12.25
CA ASP A 23 6.89 -5.17 12.67
C ASP A 23 7.88 -5.80 13.63
N ILE A 24 8.99 -5.13 13.81
CA ILE A 24 9.93 -5.55 14.84
C ILE A 24 9.36 -5.17 16.20
N ILE A 25 9.77 -5.91 17.21
CA ILE A 25 9.38 -5.60 18.57
C ILE A 25 10.57 -5.79 19.46
N SER A 26 10.67 -4.91 20.44
CA SER A 26 11.68 -5.02 21.50
C SER A 26 10.97 -5.01 22.83
N ASP A 27 11.40 -5.88 23.71
CA ASP A 27 10.84 -5.94 25.05
C ASP A 27 11.98 -6.16 26.02
N ASP A 28 12.26 -5.15 26.82
CA ASP A 28 13.34 -5.22 27.80
C ASP A 28 12.83 -5.51 29.21
N GLY A 29 11.59 -6.02 29.31
CA GLY A 29 11.01 -6.47 30.55
C GLY A 29 11.35 -7.93 30.82
N TRP A 30 10.43 -8.61 31.51
CA TRP A 30 10.64 -10.00 31.92
C TRP A 30 10.04 -10.99 30.93
N VAL A 31 10.25 -10.73 29.63
CA VAL A 31 9.71 -11.56 28.57
C VAL A 31 10.81 -12.43 27.99
N THR A 32 10.54 -13.73 27.88
CA THR A 32 11.49 -14.66 27.30
C THR A 32 11.34 -14.69 25.78
N ALA A 33 12.32 -15.29 25.11
CA ALA A 33 12.31 -15.35 23.66
C ALA A 33 11.05 -16.06 23.14
N GLU A 34 10.58 -17.10 23.81
CA GLU A 34 9.43 -17.83 23.30
C GLU A 34 8.12 -17.09 23.53
N ASP A 35 8.10 -16.08 24.39
CA ASP A 35 6.90 -15.28 24.64
C ASP A 35 6.92 -13.95 23.89
N CYS A 36 7.96 -13.68 23.13
CA CYS A 36 8.10 -12.45 22.37
C CYS A 36 7.80 -12.74 20.92
N HIS A 37 6.67 -12.23 20.42
CA HIS A 37 6.18 -12.52 19.08
C HIS A 37 6.03 -11.25 18.29
N LEU A 38 6.20 -11.38 16.94
CA LEU A 38 6.04 -10.23 16.06
C LEU A 38 4.58 -9.84 15.99
N PRO A 39 4.27 -8.56 16.16
CA PRO A 39 2.90 -8.09 15.95
C PRO A 39 2.56 -8.08 14.45
N THR A 40 1.32 -8.41 14.14
CA THR A 40 0.82 -8.41 12.78
C THR A 40 -0.15 -7.25 12.61
N PHE A 41 0.03 -6.50 11.52
CA PHE A 41 -0.80 -5.34 11.22
C PHE A 41 -1.37 -5.46 9.81
N TYR A 42 -2.47 -4.77 9.59
CA TYR A 42 -3.12 -4.68 8.28
C TYR A 42 -3.28 -3.22 7.93
N THR A 43 -2.84 -2.86 6.73
CA THR A 43 -2.91 -1.48 6.26
C THR A 43 -3.49 -1.47 4.86
N VAL A 44 -4.40 -0.53 4.61
CA VAL A 44 -5.05 -0.38 3.30
C VAL A 44 -4.55 0.91 2.68
N GLY A 45 -4.29 0.85 1.38
CA GLY A 45 -3.89 2.04 0.64
C GLY A 45 -3.79 1.74 -0.84
N TRP A 46 -3.42 2.76 -1.61
CA TRP A 46 -3.21 2.58 -3.04
C TRP A 46 -1.75 2.27 -3.30
N LEU A 47 -1.51 1.31 -4.18
CA LEU A 47 -0.17 0.86 -4.50
C LEU A 47 0.56 1.94 -5.29
N GLU A 48 1.70 2.37 -4.77
CA GLU A 48 2.53 3.38 -5.42
C GLU A 48 3.73 2.76 -6.13
N TYR A 49 4.35 1.78 -5.49
CA TYR A 49 5.58 1.21 -6.01
C TYR A 49 5.88 -0.10 -5.28
N GLN A 50 6.46 -1.03 -5.99
CA GLN A 50 6.86 -2.31 -5.40
C GLN A 50 8.06 -2.87 -6.14
N ASP A 51 9.05 -3.31 -5.38
CA ASP A 51 10.16 -4.08 -5.93
C ASP A 51 10.56 -5.12 -4.90
N ASP A 52 11.73 -5.74 -5.08
CA ASP A 52 12.15 -6.81 -4.18
C ASP A 52 12.62 -6.29 -2.82
N LYS A 53 12.70 -4.99 -2.65
CA LYS A 53 13.21 -4.41 -1.40
C LYS A 53 12.15 -3.66 -0.63
N VAL A 54 11.22 -3.00 -1.32
CA VAL A 54 10.24 -2.13 -0.66
C VAL A 54 8.88 -2.24 -1.33
N LEU A 55 7.86 -1.95 -0.52
CA LEU A 55 6.49 -1.79 -0.97
C LEU A 55 6.02 -0.43 -0.48
N LYS A 56 5.52 0.41 -1.38
CA LYS A 56 5.05 1.75 -1.01
C LYS A 56 3.59 1.89 -1.35
N ILE A 57 2.82 2.39 -0.39
CA ILE A 57 1.41 2.68 -0.61
C ILE A 57 1.13 4.11 -0.14
N CYS A 58 0.03 4.67 -0.59
CA CYS A 58 -0.43 5.97 -0.10
C CYS A 58 -1.85 5.83 0.41
N ASN A 59 -2.27 6.74 1.29
CA ASN A 59 -3.64 6.68 1.78
C ASN A 59 -4.53 7.78 1.22
N THR A 60 -4.00 8.68 0.41
CA THR A 60 -4.75 9.80 -0.14
C THR A 60 -4.33 10.01 -1.58
N LEU A 61 -5.31 10.13 -2.47
CA LEU A 61 -5.06 10.43 -3.87
C LEU A 61 -5.63 11.79 -4.20
N ASP A 62 -4.84 12.60 -4.89
CA ASP A 62 -5.23 13.91 -5.36
C ASP A 62 -5.44 13.84 -6.87
N PHE A 63 -6.70 13.93 -7.30
CA PHE A 63 -7.04 13.89 -8.72
C PHE A 63 -7.02 15.28 -9.36
N ASP A 64 -6.89 16.33 -8.55
CA ASP A 64 -6.91 17.70 -9.03
C ASP A 64 -5.51 18.28 -9.03
N ASP A 65 -4.57 17.52 -9.53
CA ASP A 65 -3.19 17.95 -9.58
C ASP A 65 -3.04 19.11 -10.53
N PHE A 66 -2.41 20.16 -10.06
CA PHE A 66 -2.25 21.37 -10.83
C PHE A 66 -0.85 21.55 -11.41
N THR A 67 0.04 20.60 -11.22
CA THR A 67 1.33 20.69 -11.84
C THR A 67 1.26 20.19 -13.27
N GLU A 68 2.00 20.83 -14.16
CA GLU A 68 1.97 20.43 -15.55
C GLU A 68 2.52 19.03 -15.75
N GLU A 69 3.49 18.66 -14.96
CA GLU A 69 4.09 17.35 -15.07
C GLU A 69 3.10 16.25 -14.80
N HIS A 70 2.34 16.38 -13.73
CA HIS A 70 1.38 15.34 -13.36
C HIS A 70 0.17 15.31 -14.27
N LYS A 71 -0.24 16.47 -14.76
CA LYS A 71 -1.33 16.52 -15.72
C LYS A 71 -0.97 15.75 -16.98
N LYS A 72 0.28 15.86 -17.40
CA LYS A 72 0.73 15.13 -18.58
C LYS A 72 0.68 13.63 -18.36
N LYS A 73 0.98 13.18 -17.15
CA LYS A 73 0.95 11.76 -16.84
C LYS A 73 -0.46 11.24 -16.63
N GLU A 74 -1.43 12.13 -16.44
CA GLU A 74 -2.82 11.76 -16.24
C GLU A 74 -2.99 10.79 -15.08
N LYS A 75 -2.22 11.01 -14.02
CA LYS A 75 -2.25 10.18 -12.83
C LYS A 75 -2.55 11.02 -11.61
N PRO A 76 -3.28 10.50 -10.65
CA PRO A 76 -3.42 11.20 -9.38
C PRO A 76 -2.11 11.16 -8.61
N ILE A 77 -1.91 12.17 -7.79
CA ILE A 77 -0.75 12.21 -6.90
C ILE A 77 -1.12 11.52 -5.61
N GLY A 78 -0.25 10.63 -5.15
CA GLY A 78 -0.45 9.97 -3.87
C GLY A 78 0.28 10.68 -2.76
N TYR A 79 -0.40 10.85 -1.65
CA TYR A 79 0.15 11.47 -0.44
C TYR A 79 0.00 10.53 0.74
N ALA A 80 0.71 10.82 1.81
CA ALA A 80 0.71 10.00 3.01
C ALA A 80 1.24 8.62 2.69
N ILE A 81 2.51 8.58 2.36
CA ILE A 81 3.17 7.37 1.89
C ILE A 81 3.63 6.53 3.07
N THR A 82 3.37 5.23 2.98
CA THR A 82 3.97 4.26 3.88
C THR A 82 4.89 3.38 3.05
N CYS A 83 6.12 3.26 3.51
CA CYS A 83 7.13 2.45 2.83
C CYS A 83 7.47 1.26 3.72
N PHE A 84 7.17 0.07 3.26
CA PHE A 84 7.45 -1.16 4.00
C PHE A 84 8.70 -1.81 3.45
N PRO A 85 9.61 -2.29 4.31
CA PRO A 85 10.63 -3.22 3.83
C PRO A 85 9.94 -4.48 3.33
N ALA A 86 10.38 -5.00 2.21
CA ALA A 86 9.73 -6.17 1.63
C ALA A 86 9.72 -7.36 2.61
N GLY A 87 10.77 -7.47 3.42
CA GLY A 87 10.86 -8.57 4.38
C GLY A 87 9.83 -8.52 5.49
N CYS A 88 9.17 -7.37 5.68
CA CYS A 88 8.12 -7.24 6.69
C CYS A 88 6.72 -7.49 6.12
N VAL A 89 6.59 -7.62 4.81
CA VAL A 89 5.29 -7.81 4.16
C VAL A 89 4.99 -9.30 4.09
N VAL A 90 3.88 -9.71 4.70
CA VAL A 90 3.44 -11.08 4.70
C VAL A 90 2.61 -11.37 3.46
N SER A 91 1.69 -10.48 3.13
CA SER A 91 0.83 -10.68 1.96
C SER A 91 0.33 -9.34 1.44
N LEU A 92 -0.04 -9.36 0.16
CA LEU A 92 -0.58 -8.21 -0.54
C LEU A 92 -1.81 -8.67 -1.29
N SER A 93 -2.96 -8.05 -1.00
CA SER A 93 -4.22 -8.41 -1.64
C SER A 93 -4.76 -7.20 -2.38
N PHE A 94 -5.28 -7.44 -3.58
CA PHE A 94 -5.83 -6.37 -4.41
C PHE A 94 -7.33 -6.28 -4.18
N LEU A 95 -7.82 -5.08 -3.93
CA LEU A 95 -9.19 -4.86 -3.47
C LEU A 95 -10.11 -4.25 -4.51
N ASN A 96 -9.58 -3.60 -5.55
CA ASN A 96 -10.42 -2.85 -6.47
C ASN A 96 -10.47 -3.49 -7.85
N GLY A 97 -10.91 -4.72 -7.86
CA GLY A 97 -11.23 -5.38 -9.13
C GLY A 97 -10.17 -6.27 -9.70
N ARG A 98 -8.94 -6.12 -9.28
CA ARG A 98 -7.90 -7.01 -9.73
C ARG A 98 -8.04 -8.36 -9.04
N LYS A 99 -7.91 -9.42 -9.84
CA LYS A 99 -8.05 -10.74 -9.28
C LYS A 99 -6.83 -11.11 -8.46
N ASN A 100 -7.07 -11.56 -7.24
CA ASN A 100 -5.99 -12.01 -6.39
C ASN A 100 -5.57 -13.41 -6.79
N VAL A 101 -4.29 -13.64 -6.71
CA VAL A 101 -3.71 -14.96 -7.02
C VAL A 101 -3.33 -15.61 -5.70
N ALA A 102 -3.86 -16.79 -5.50
CA ALA A 102 -3.60 -17.52 -4.27
C ALA A 102 -2.15 -18.03 -4.22
#